data_aa41a6d517c73e62b659235ab51a485e
#
_entry.id   aa41a6d517c73e62b659235ab51a485e
#
_cell.length_a   1.000
_cell.length_b   1.000
_cell.length_c   1.000
_cell.angle_alpha   90.00
_cell.angle_beta   90.00
_cell.angle_gamma   90.00
#
_symmetry.space_group_name_H-M   'P 1'
#
loop_
_entity.id
_entity.type
_entity.pdbx_description
1 polymer ?
#
loop_
_entity_poly.entity_id
_entity_poly.type
_entity_poly.pdbx_seq_one_letter_code
_entity_poly.pdbx_strand_id
1 'polypeptide(L)'
;MAMTTSHRPGFADLPGLMARMTGDEKHDHAAESTLDVLWVLYDRVLRISPQTADSPGRDRFLLSKGHGPMAYYAVLAAKGFIDPALLPGFGSFGSPLGHHPDRNLLPGVEISSGSLGHGLPLGVGVALGLKAAGQDAARVFVLIGDGELDEGSNHEAIAFAGAVGLDRLHVVVVDNSSSRYGWPGGAERRFVVEGWSAARVSGRDHAALEAAFRQSHPGRPHVVVAVIEPGEG
;
A
#
# COMPACT_ATOMS: atom_id res chain seq x y z
N MET A 1 -28.70 -0.08 -29.74
CA MET A 1 -27.53 0.52 -29.06
C MET A 1 -26.96 -0.58 -28.18
N ALA A 2 -25.92 -1.28 -28.64
CA ALA A 2 -25.35 -2.41 -27.93
C ALA A 2 -24.61 -1.89 -26.68
N MET A 3 -25.04 -2.32 -25.51
CA MET A 3 -24.29 -2.14 -24.27
C MET A 3 -22.99 -2.95 -24.42
N THR A 4 -21.89 -2.28 -24.72
CA THR A 4 -20.56 -2.83 -24.56
C THR A 4 -20.40 -3.12 -23.07
N THR A 5 -20.39 -4.41 -22.70
CA THR A 5 -19.95 -4.85 -21.39
C THR A 5 -18.51 -4.39 -21.21
N SER A 6 -18.32 -3.30 -20.46
CA SER A 6 -16.99 -2.81 -20.14
C SER A 6 -16.29 -3.89 -19.30
N HIS A 7 -15.38 -4.60 -19.93
CA HIS A 7 -14.51 -5.54 -19.24
C HIS A 7 -13.74 -4.75 -18.16
N ARG A 8 -13.96 -5.07 -16.88
CA ARG A 8 -13.15 -4.51 -15.80
C ARG A 8 -11.80 -5.23 -15.81
N PRO A 9 -10.68 -4.48 -15.91
CA PRO A 9 -9.36 -5.10 -15.92
C PRO A 9 -9.13 -5.97 -14.67
N GLY A 10 -8.58 -7.18 -14.89
CA GLY A 10 -8.13 -8.08 -13.83
C GLY A 10 -6.63 -7.96 -13.56
N PHE A 11 -6.10 -8.83 -12.70
CA PHE A 11 -4.66 -8.84 -12.38
C PHE A 11 -3.79 -9.03 -13.62
N ALA A 12 -4.19 -9.92 -14.52
CA ALA A 12 -3.44 -10.20 -15.75
C ALA A 12 -3.31 -9.00 -16.71
N ASP A 13 -4.16 -8.00 -16.57
CA ASP A 13 -4.12 -6.79 -17.41
C ASP A 13 -3.16 -5.73 -16.87
N LEU A 14 -2.73 -5.83 -15.59
CA LEU A 14 -1.90 -4.82 -14.95
C LEU A 14 -0.54 -4.59 -15.62
N PRO A 15 0.20 -5.63 -16.06
CA PRO A 15 1.45 -5.41 -16.79
C PRO A 15 1.25 -4.58 -18.06
N GLY A 16 0.15 -4.80 -18.77
CA GLY A 16 -0.21 -4.00 -19.95
C GLY A 16 -0.56 -2.55 -19.62
N LEU A 17 -1.17 -2.28 -18.46
CA LEU A 17 -1.40 -0.92 -17.97
C LEU A 17 -0.09 -0.24 -17.54
N MET A 18 0.80 -0.97 -16.85
CA MET A 18 2.12 -0.46 -16.46
C MET A 18 2.97 -0.12 -17.70
N ALA A 19 2.97 -0.96 -18.73
CA ALA A 19 3.71 -0.74 -19.97
C ALA A 19 3.28 0.53 -20.74
N ARG A 20 2.13 1.14 -20.42
CA ARG A 20 1.69 2.41 -21.00
C ARG A 20 2.41 3.62 -20.39
N MET A 21 3.03 3.45 -19.23
CA MET A 21 3.79 4.47 -18.52
C MET A 21 5.26 4.42 -18.99
N THR A 22 5.59 5.21 -20.01
CA THR A 22 6.89 5.16 -20.71
C THR A 22 7.86 6.25 -20.27
N GLY A 23 7.64 6.86 -19.11
CA GLY A 23 8.55 7.88 -18.54
C GLY A 23 9.96 7.33 -18.23
N ASP A 24 10.87 8.22 -17.87
CA ASP A 24 12.29 7.94 -17.54
C ASP A 24 12.45 7.15 -16.21
N GLU A 25 11.40 6.48 -15.75
CA GLU A 25 11.40 5.77 -14.48
C GLU A 25 12.20 4.47 -14.59
N LYS A 26 13.33 4.42 -13.91
CA LYS A 26 14.23 3.26 -13.85
C LYS A 26 13.90 2.29 -12.70
N HIS A 27 12.74 2.46 -12.05
CA HIS A 27 12.35 1.68 -10.86
C HIS A 27 11.35 0.56 -11.16
N ASP A 28 11.46 -0.10 -12.31
CA ASP A 28 10.58 -1.19 -12.71
C ASP A 28 10.51 -2.29 -11.64
N HIS A 29 11.65 -2.73 -11.12
CA HIS A 29 11.71 -3.72 -10.03
C HIS A 29 11.00 -3.26 -8.74
N ALA A 30 11.04 -1.95 -8.44
CA ALA A 30 10.35 -1.41 -7.27
C ALA A 30 8.83 -1.45 -7.45
N ALA A 31 8.32 -1.20 -8.66
CA ALA A 31 6.92 -1.31 -8.99
C ALA A 31 6.46 -2.77 -8.98
N GLU A 32 7.19 -3.68 -9.61
CA GLU A 32 6.87 -5.10 -9.66
C GLU A 32 6.79 -5.73 -8.28
N SER A 33 7.66 -5.33 -7.34
CA SER A 33 7.65 -5.89 -5.98
C SER A 33 6.39 -5.58 -5.19
N THR A 34 5.63 -4.53 -5.56
CA THR A 34 4.41 -4.11 -4.84
C THR A 34 3.12 -4.53 -5.54
N LEU A 35 3.18 -4.98 -6.79
CA LEU A 35 2.01 -5.16 -7.66
C LEU A 35 0.96 -6.12 -7.09
N ASP A 36 1.40 -7.32 -6.68
CA ASP A 36 0.52 -8.35 -6.13
C ASP A 36 -0.15 -7.88 -4.83
N VAL A 37 0.63 -7.27 -3.95
CA VAL A 37 0.16 -6.74 -2.67
C VAL A 37 -0.89 -5.65 -2.89
N LEU A 38 -0.62 -4.69 -3.77
CA LEU A 38 -1.54 -3.62 -4.11
C LEU A 38 -2.82 -4.16 -4.73
N TRP A 39 -2.69 -5.14 -5.65
CA TRP A 39 -3.86 -5.78 -6.24
C TRP A 39 -4.74 -6.46 -5.20
N VAL A 40 -4.17 -7.31 -4.34
CA VAL A 40 -4.93 -8.01 -3.30
C VAL A 40 -5.62 -7.03 -2.35
N LEU A 41 -4.94 -5.95 -1.95
CA LEU A 41 -5.53 -4.92 -1.11
C LEU A 41 -6.76 -4.28 -1.78
N TYR A 42 -6.64 -3.80 -3.02
CA TYR A 42 -7.72 -3.08 -3.71
C TYR A 42 -8.81 -3.99 -4.27
N ASP A 43 -8.49 -5.25 -4.59
CA ASP A 43 -9.44 -6.20 -5.16
C ASP A 43 -10.28 -6.93 -4.10
N ARG A 44 -9.67 -7.26 -2.95
CA ARG A 44 -10.24 -8.21 -2.01
C ARG A 44 -10.38 -7.73 -0.57
N VAL A 45 -9.60 -6.74 -0.16
CA VAL A 45 -9.43 -6.40 1.26
C VAL A 45 -10.01 -5.04 1.62
N LEU A 46 -9.64 -3.99 0.87
CA LEU A 46 -10.05 -2.62 1.16
C LEU A 46 -11.53 -2.39 0.86
N ARG A 47 -12.22 -1.74 1.79
CA ARG A 47 -13.58 -1.26 1.60
C ARG A 47 -13.55 0.18 1.07
N ILE A 48 -13.16 0.31 -0.18
CA ILE A 48 -13.09 1.57 -0.92
C ILE A 48 -13.40 1.32 -2.41
N SER A 49 -14.06 2.28 -3.02
CA SER A 49 -14.31 2.33 -4.46
C SER A 49 -14.27 3.79 -4.91
N PRO A 50 -14.21 4.07 -6.22
CA PRO A 50 -14.33 5.45 -6.71
C PRO A 50 -15.56 6.19 -6.18
N GLN A 51 -16.69 5.49 -6.02
CA GLN A 51 -17.93 6.06 -5.53
C GLN A 51 -17.94 6.34 -4.03
N THR A 52 -17.05 5.68 -3.29
CA THR A 52 -16.95 5.81 -1.82
C THR A 52 -15.65 6.48 -1.38
N ALA A 53 -14.85 7.02 -2.32
CA ALA A 53 -13.55 7.61 -2.03
C ALA A 53 -13.60 8.77 -1.02
N ASP A 54 -14.74 9.47 -0.93
CA ASP A 54 -14.96 10.57 0.03
C ASP A 54 -15.77 10.14 1.27
N SER A 55 -16.20 8.86 1.35
CA SER A 55 -17.00 8.39 2.48
C SER A 55 -16.18 8.39 3.78
N PRO A 56 -16.69 8.96 4.90
CA PRO A 56 -15.97 8.99 6.17
C PRO A 56 -15.61 7.59 6.71
N GLY A 57 -16.49 6.61 6.54
CA GLY A 57 -16.32 5.25 7.06
C GLY A 57 -15.52 4.30 6.17
N ARG A 58 -14.96 4.77 5.04
CA ARG A 58 -14.13 3.94 4.17
C ARG A 58 -12.81 3.55 4.83
N ASP A 59 -12.19 2.48 4.36
CA ASP A 59 -10.81 2.20 4.69
C ASP A 59 -9.86 3.26 4.10
N ARG A 60 -8.70 3.45 4.71
CA ARG A 60 -7.64 4.36 4.28
C ARG A 60 -6.44 3.54 3.83
N PHE A 61 -5.90 3.86 2.68
CA PHE A 61 -4.66 3.24 2.19
C PHE A 61 -3.59 4.29 1.96
N LEU A 62 -2.47 4.17 2.67
CA LEU A 62 -1.33 5.07 2.58
C LEU A 62 -0.16 4.34 1.91
N LEU A 63 0.25 4.79 0.73
CA LEU A 63 1.46 4.29 0.07
C LEU A 63 2.67 5.08 0.59
N SER A 64 3.38 4.56 1.58
CA SER A 64 4.60 5.19 2.11
C SER A 64 5.80 4.95 1.20
N LYS A 65 6.00 3.71 0.73
CA LYS A 65 6.96 3.36 -0.33
C LYS A 65 6.54 3.99 -1.66
N GLY A 66 6.75 5.30 -1.80
CA GLY A 66 6.21 6.08 -2.91
C GLY A 66 7.00 5.98 -4.22
N HIS A 67 8.21 5.43 -4.23
CA HIS A 67 8.99 5.21 -5.45
C HIS A 67 8.53 3.95 -6.19
N GLY A 68 8.60 3.96 -7.52
CA GLY A 68 8.02 2.91 -8.36
C GLY A 68 6.48 2.90 -8.33
N PRO A 69 5.81 4.08 -8.53
CA PRO A 69 4.36 4.20 -8.35
C PRO A 69 3.54 3.59 -9.48
N MET A 70 4.19 3.10 -10.54
CA MET A 70 3.51 2.56 -11.73
C MET A 70 2.55 1.43 -11.38
N ALA A 71 2.93 0.52 -10.47
CA ALA A 71 2.03 -0.52 -9.98
C ALA A 71 0.77 0.07 -9.32
N TYR A 72 0.94 1.11 -8.51
CA TYR A 72 -0.17 1.79 -7.84
C TYR A 72 -1.10 2.47 -8.84
N TYR A 73 -0.56 3.22 -9.80
CA TYR A 73 -1.36 3.85 -10.85
C TYR A 73 -2.09 2.84 -11.73
N ALA A 74 -1.43 1.71 -12.07
CA ALA A 74 -2.09 0.64 -12.82
C ALA A 74 -3.27 0.05 -12.04
N VAL A 75 -3.12 -0.20 -10.74
CA VAL A 75 -4.20 -0.69 -9.88
C VAL A 75 -5.32 0.35 -9.74
N LEU A 76 -5.00 1.63 -9.53
CA LEU A 76 -6.00 2.70 -9.48
C LEU A 76 -6.78 2.82 -10.78
N ALA A 77 -6.10 2.69 -11.94
CA ALA A 77 -6.75 2.70 -13.24
C ALA A 77 -7.66 1.47 -13.45
N ALA A 78 -7.17 0.27 -13.10
CA ALA A 78 -7.96 -0.97 -13.19
C ALA A 78 -9.21 -0.94 -12.30
N LYS A 79 -9.12 -0.28 -11.14
CA LYS A 79 -10.24 -0.12 -10.20
C LYS A 79 -11.12 1.11 -10.49
N GLY A 80 -10.78 1.92 -11.50
CA GLY A 80 -11.57 3.06 -11.95
C GLY A 80 -11.45 4.32 -11.09
N PHE A 81 -10.42 4.44 -10.25
CA PHE A 81 -10.12 5.67 -9.51
C PHE A 81 -9.55 6.75 -10.42
N ILE A 82 -8.80 6.35 -11.44
CA ILE A 82 -8.23 7.25 -12.45
C ILE A 82 -8.56 6.74 -13.86
N ASP A 83 -8.63 7.65 -14.81
CA ASP A 83 -8.83 7.29 -16.22
C ASP A 83 -7.54 6.63 -16.76
N PRO A 84 -7.61 5.40 -17.32
CA PRO A 84 -6.47 4.77 -17.98
C PRO A 84 -5.84 5.60 -19.11
N ALA A 85 -6.56 6.57 -19.68
CA ALA A 85 -6.03 7.50 -20.68
C ALA A 85 -4.93 8.43 -20.13
N LEU A 86 -4.82 8.58 -18.81
CA LEU A 86 -3.78 9.38 -18.17
C LEU A 86 -2.41 8.65 -18.12
N LEU A 87 -2.39 7.31 -18.17
CA LEU A 87 -1.17 6.51 -17.99
C LEU A 87 -0.01 6.89 -18.92
N PRO A 88 -0.23 7.15 -20.23
CA PRO A 88 0.87 7.56 -21.12
C PRO A 88 1.53 8.89 -20.75
N GLY A 89 0.86 9.70 -19.93
CA GLY A 89 1.40 10.98 -19.46
C GLY A 89 2.27 10.88 -18.20
N PHE A 90 2.53 9.67 -17.69
CA PHE A 90 3.35 9.45 -16.50
C PHE A 90 4.67 10.21 -16.56
N GLY A 91 5.03 10.94 -15.49
CA GLY A 91 6.28 11.71 -15.38
C GLY A 91 6.37 12.94 -16.25
N SER A 92 5.37 13.22 -17.14
CA SER A 92 5.39 14.38 -18.00
C SER A 92 5.01 15.66 -17.23
N PHE A 93 5.54 16.79 -17.68
CA PHE A 93 5.19 18.10 -17.11
C PHE A 93 3.68 18.35 -17.19
N GLY A 94 3.07 18.71 -16.07
CA GLY A 94 1.62 18.95 -15.97
C GLY A 94 0.75 17.69 -15.88
N SER A 95 1.33 16.48 -15.92
CA SER A 95 0.59 15.25 -15.65
C SER A 95 0.26 15.13 -14.15
N PRO A 96 -0.93 14.61 -13.78
CA PRO A 96 -1.23 14.28 -12.41
C PRO A 96 -0.47 13.02 -11.92
N LEU A 97 0.13 12.24 -12.84
CA LEU A 97 0.88 11.03 -12.56
C LEU A 97 2.38 11.34 -12.49
N GLY A 98 2.81 11.83 -11.32
CA GLY A 98 4.24 12.10 -11.05
C GLY A 98 5.01 10.85 -10.62
N HIS A 99 6.33 10.99 -10.44
CA HIS A 99 7.21 9.94 -9.92
C HIS A 99 6.89 9.53 -8.47
N HIS A 100 6.06 10.30 -7.79
CA HIS A 100 5.45 9.98 -6.49
C HIS A 100 3.98 10.37 -6.55
N PRO A 101 3.06 9.56 -5.96
CA PRO A 101 1.65 9.91 -5.91
C PRO A 101 1.40 11.19 -5.11
N ASP A 102 0.48 12.01 -5.60
CA ASP A 102 0.06 13.25 -4.94
C ASP A 102 -1.44 13.20 -4.63
N ARG A 103 -1.79 13.36 -3.35
CA ARG A 103 -3.17 13.33 -2.88
C ARG A 103 -4.03 14.47 -3.44
N ASN A 104 -3.42 15.60 -3.79
CA ASN A 104 -4.14 16.76 -4.30
C ASN A 104 -4.51 16.62 -5.78
N LEU A 105 -3.86 15.69 -6.49
CA LEU A 105 -4.02 15.50 -7.92
C LEU A 105 -4.82 14.24 -8.27
N LEU A 106 -4.85 13.24 -7.38
CA LEU A 106 -5.42 11.93 -7.68
C LEU A 106 -6.51 11.53 -6.67
N PRO A 107 -7.73 11.22 -7.14
CA PRO A 107 -8.79 10.69 -6.30
C PRO A 107 -8.38 9.37 -5.65
N GLY A 108 -8.73 9.17 -4.37
CA GLY A 108 -8.45 7.94 -3.64
C GLY A 108 -7.00 7.78 -3.14
N VAL A 109 -6.12 8.74 -3.42
CA VAL A 109 -4.78 8.82 -2.84
C VAL A 109 -4.84 9.56 -1.51
N GLU A 110 -4.41 8.93 -0.42
CA GLU A 110 -4.55 9.48 0.95
C GLU A 110 -3.41 10.40 1.36
N ILE A 111 -2.20 10.17 0.87
CA ILE A 111 -1.01 10.98 1.18
C ILE A 111 -0.21 11.25 -0.09
N SER A 112 0.46 12.39 -0.14
CA SER A 112 1.54 12.64 -1.10
C SER A 112 2.80 11.93 -0.60
N SER A 113 3.29 10.97 -1.37
CA SER A 113 4.44 10.13 -0.99
C SER A 113 5.77 10.76 -1.44
N GLY A 114 6.90 10.11 -1.10
CA GLY A 114 8.25 10.48 -1.56
C GLY A 114 9.26 10.60 -0.42
N SER A 115 8.83 10.90 0.80
CA SER A 115 9.68 10.92 1.97
C SER A 115 9.55 9.61 2.73
N LEU A 116 10.54 8.73 2.62
CA LEU A 116 10.57 7.45 3.32
C LEU A 116 10.45 7.66 4.84
N GLY A 117 9.77 6.75 5.50
CA GLY A 117 9.53 6.79 6.95
C GLY A 117 8.35 7.66 7.38
N HIS A 118 7.71 8.43 6.49
CA HIS A 118 6.61 9.32 6.87
C HIS A 118 5.23 8.67 6.85
N GLY A 119 5.00 7.70 5.97
CA GLY A 119 3.66 7.12 5.80
C GLY A 119 3.14 6.39 7.02
N LEU A 120 4.00 5.67 7.76
CA LEU A 120 3.56 4.96 8.96
C LEU A 120 3.20 5.89 10.11
N PRO A 121 3.99 6.91 10.49
CA PRO A 121 3.56 7.91 11.47
C PRO A 121 2.26 8.63 11.08
N LEU A 122 2.10 8.98 9.79
CA LEU A 122 0.84 9.54 9.28
C LEU A 122 -0.32 8.57 9.43
N GLY A 123 -0.11 7.28 9.14
CA GLY A 123 -1.10 6.22 9.34
C GLY A 123 -1.53 6.07 10.79
N VAL A 124 -0.59 6.19 11.73
CA VAL A 124 -0.88 6.24 13.18
C VAL A 124 -1.79 7.42 13.50
N GLY A 125 -1.45 8.63 13.00
CA GLY A 125 -2.27 9.83 13.19
C GLY A 125 -3.67 9.68 12.60
N VAL A 126 -3.80 9.11 11.40
CA VAL A 126 -5.10 8.84 10.76
C VAL A 126 -5.91 7.84 11.59
N ALA A 127 -5.30 6.75 12.09
CA ALA A 127 -6.00 5.77 12.91
C ALA A 127 -6.53 6.37 14.22
N LEU A 128 -5.73 7.22 14.88
CA LEU A 128 -6.16 7.97 16.07
C LEU A 128 -7.30 8.94 15.74
N GLY A 129 -7.19 9.68 14.64
CA GLY A 129 -8.22 10.62 14.19
C GLY A 129 -9.55 9.93 13.89
N LEU A 130 -9.52 8.78 13.20
CA LEU A 130 -10.71 7.98 12.93
C LEU A 130 -11.37 7.48 14.22
N LYS A 131 -10.57 6.97 15.17
CA LYS A 131 -11.05 6.55 16.48
C LYS A 131 -11.70 7.71 17.25
N ALA A 132 -11.05 8.87 17.29
CA ALA A 132 -11.58 10.07 17.93
C ALA A 132 -12.88 10.58 17.28
N ALA A 133 -13.04 10.39 15.97
CA ALA A 133 -14.23 10.73 15.21
C ALA A 133 -15.35 9.66 15.27
N GLY A 134 -15.18 8.59 16.07
CA GLY A 134 -16.16 7.49 16.17
C GLY A 134 -16.28 6.63 14.89
N GLN A 135 -15.26 6.64 14.04
CA GLN A 135 -15.21 5.84 12.82
C GLN A 135 -14.57 4.45 13.08
N ASP A 136 -15.03 3.76 14.09
CA ASP A 136 -14.42 2.52 14.62
C ASP A 136 -14.40 1.36 13.61
N ALA A 137 -15.25 1.42 12.59
CA ALA A 137 -15.27 0.41 11.53
C ALA A 137 -14.18 0.64 10.45
N ALA A 138 -13.69 1.87 10.29
CA ALA A 138 -12.69 2.20 9.28
C ALA A 138 -11.31 1.67 9.66
N ARG A 139 -10.63 1.04 8.70
CA ARG A 139 -9.27 0.52 8.87
C ARG A 139 -8.27 1.40 8.14
N VAL A 140 -7.04 1.41 8.64
CA VAL A 140 -5.92 2.11 8.01
C VAL A 140 -4.89 1.08 7.58
N PHE A 141 -4.52 1.11 6.31
CA PHE A 141 -3.49 0.26 5.72
C PHE A 141 -2.33 1.12 5.26
N VAL A 142 -1.11 0.77 5.66
CA VAL A 142 0.10 1.47 5.25
C VAL A 142 1.04 0.49 4.58
N LEU A 143 1.45 0.78 3.33
CA LEU A 143 2.46 -0.01 2.63
C LEU A 143 3.81 0.67 2.74
N ILE A 144 4.77 -0.05 3.30
CA ILE A 144 6.17 0.35 3.45
C ILE A 144 7.11 -0.68 2.80
N GLY A 145 8.31 -0.26 2.44
CA GLY A 145 9.38 -1.17 2.03
C GLY A 145 10.24 -1.62 3.22
N ASP A 146 10.95 -2.74 3.09
CA ASP A 146 11.90 -3.21 4.08
C ASP A 146 13.05 -2.22 4.30
N GLY A 147 13.59 -1.61 3.24
CA GLY A 147 14.61 -0.56 3.35
C GLY A 147 14.07 0.72 4.01
N GLU A 148 12.77 1.00 3.90
CA GLU A 148 12.12 2.12 4.57
C GLU A 148 12.03 1.90 6.09
N LEU A 149 12.03 0.66 6.57
CA LEU A 149 12.10 0.36 8.00
C LEU A 149 13.38 0.87 8.67
N ASP A 150 14.41 1.18 7.90
CA ASP A 150 15.65 1.76 8.44
C ASP A 150 15.45 3.22 8.92
N GLU A 151 14.34 3.88 8.54
CA GLU A 151 14.02 5.24 8.99
C GLU A 151 13.54 5.27 10.44
N GLY A 152 14.14 6.15 11.26
CA GLY A 152 13.88 6.24 12.71
C GLY A 152 12.41 6.51 13.07
N SER A 153 11.70 7.31 12.26
CA SER A 153 10.28 7.62 12.47
C SER A 153 9.37 6.38 12.41
N ASN A 154 9.74 5.35 11.65
CA ASN A 154 9.02 4.09 11.66
C ASN A 154 9.14 3.37 13.00
N HIS A 155 10.32 3.40 13.64
CA HIS A 155 10.52 2.78 14.95
C HIS A 155 9.65 3.44 16.03
N GLU A 156 9.59 4.78 16.02
CA GLU A 156 8.73 5.53 16.93
C GLU A 156 7.26 5.22 16.72
N ALA A 157 6.82 5.18 15.47
CA ALA A 157 5.44 4.86 15.11
C ALA A 157 5.04 3.42 15.49
N ILE A 158 5.94 2.44 15.28
CA ILE A 158 5.72 1.03 15.66
C ILE A 158 5.56 0.91 17.17
N ALA A 159 6.48 1.49 17.94
CA ALA A 159 6.45 1.44 19.40
C ALA A 159 5.17 2.11 19.94
N PHE A 160 4.84 3.29 19.45
CA PHE A 160 3.64 4.01 19.88
C PHE A 160 2.35 3.27 19.56
N ALA A 161 2.19 2.80 18.31
CA ALA A 161 0.97 2.10 17.89
C ALA A 161 0.73 0.81 18.67
N GLY A 162 1.81 0.06 18.98
CA GLY A 162 1.75 -1.11 19.84
C GLY A 162 1.33 -0.77 21.27
N ALA A 163 1.97 0.27 21.87
CA ALA A 163 1.69 0.68 23.24
C ALA A 163 0.24 1.13 23.45
N VAL A 164 -0.38 1.80 22.46
CA VAL A 164 -1.77 2.29 22.56
C VAL A 164 -2.80 1.33 21.94
N GLY A 165 -2.37 0.18 21.41
CA GLY A 165 -3.24 -0.86 20.89
C GLY A 165 -4.11 -0.41 19.71
N LEU A 166 -3.51 0.18 18.65
CA LEU A 166 -4.24 0.64 17.46
C LEU A 166 -4.69 -0.53 16.57
N ASP A 167 -5.73 -1.24 16.98
CA ASP A 167 -6.21 -2.47 16.34
C ASP A 167 -6.83 -2.28 14.95
N ARG A 168 -7.02 -1.04 14.50
CA ARG A 168 -7.47 -0.71 13.13
C ARG A 168 -6.32 -0.33 12.19
N LEU A 169 -5.07 -0.31 12.70
CA LEU A 169 -3.89 -0.06 11.92
C LEU A 169 -3.29 -1.37 11.41
N HIS A 170 -3.16 -1.47 10.10
CA HIS A 170 -2.51 -2.56 9.40
C HIS A 170 -1.31 -2.03 8.64
N VAL A 171 -0.19 -2.71 8.74
CA VAL A 171 1.02 -2.39 7.97
C VAL A 171 1.34 -3.56 7.05
N VAL A 172 1.73 -3.30 5.82
CA VAL A 172 2.36 -4.28 4.97
C VAL A 172 3.78 -3.84 4.67
N VAL A 173 4.73 -4.71 5.01
CA VAL A 173 6.14 -4.55 4.67
C VAL A 173 6.39 -5.37 3.42
N VAL A 174 6.74 -4.72 2.31
CA VAL A 174 7.24 -5.41 1.12
C VAL A 174 8.72 -5.67 1.33
N ASP A 175 9.05 -6.93 1.62
CA ASP A 175 10.41 -7.39 1.90
C ASP A 175 11.03 -7.96 0.62
N ASN A 176 11.79 -7.13 -0.09
CA ASN A 176 12.54 -7.48 -1.29
C ASN A 176 14.06 -7.46 -1.05
N SER A 177 14.48 -7.59 0.21
CA SER A 177 15.88 -7.60 0.64
C SER A 177 16.64 -6.29 0.33
N SER A 178 15.95 -5.16 0.32
CA SER A 178 16.55 -3.84 0.09
C SER A 178 17.04 -3.15 1.37
N SER A 179 16.67 -3.63 2.56
CA SER A 179 17.16 -3.10 3.84
C SER A 179 18.67 -3.29 3.97
N ARG A 180 19.35 -2.24 4.45
CA ARG A 180 20.80 -2.24 4.67
C ARG A 180 21.19 -2.86 6.01
N TYR A 181 20.33 -2.70 7.02
CA TYR A 181 20.64 -3.16 8.38
C TYR A 181 20.26 -4.61 8.62
N GLY A 182 19.30 -5.13 7.86
CA GLY A 182 18.72 -6.45 8.10
C GLY A 182 18.07 -6.53 9.49
N TRP A 183 17.20 -7.50 9.67
CA TRP A 183 16.49 -7.67 10.94
C TRP A 183 16.71 -9.10 11.44
N PRO A 184 17.54 -9.33 12.46
CA PRO A 184 17.73 -10.68 13.02
C PRO A 184 16.39 -11.26 13.47
N GLY A 185 16.02 -12.38 12.85
CA GLY A 185 14.73 -13.04 13.08
C GLY A 185 13.56 -12.53 12.25
N GLY A 186 13.83 -11.71 11.20
CA GLY A 186 12.84 -11.20 10.25
C GLY A 186 12.29 -9.82 10.64
N ALA A 187 11.81 -9.07 9.64
CA ALA A 187 11.25 -7.73 9.82
C ALA A 187 10.04 -7.73 10.79
N GLU A 188 9.23 -8.79 10.77
CA GLU A 188 8.07 -8.96 11.66
C GLU A 188 8.44 -8.90 13.14
N ARG A 189 9.65 -9.34 13.50
CA ARG A 189 10.09 -9.34 14.89
C ARG A 189 10.19 -7.94 15.48
N ARG A 190 10.52 -6.94 14.65
CA ARG A 190 10.56 -5.54 15.05
C ARG A 190 9.19 -5.05 15.55
N PHE A 191 8.13 -5.55 14.94
CA PHE A 191 6.75 -5.22 15.32
C PHE A 191 6.29 -6.04 16.53
N VAL A 192 6.60 -7.33 16.55
CA VAL A 192 6.14 -8.25 17.62
C VAL A 192 6.67 -7.83 18.99
N VAL A 193 7.93 -7.35 19.10
CA VAL A 193 8.50 -6.89 20.37
C VAL A 193 7.77 -5.66 20.93
N GLU A 194 7.08 -4.91 20.09
CA GLU A 194 6.26 -3.75 20.46
C GLU A 194 4.76 -4.11 20.59
N GLY A 195 4.43 -5.39 20.67
CA GLY A 195 3.06 -5.86 20.96
C GLY A 195 2.16 -6.04 19.73
N TRP A 196 2.67 -5.93 18.51
CA TRP A 196 1.89 -6.13 17.29
C TRP A 196 1.58 -7.63 17.07
N SER A 197 0.47 -7.89 16.37
CA SER A 197 0.24 -9.15 15.67
C SER A 197 1.01 -9.14 14.35
N ALA A 198 1.53 -10.29 13.93
CA ALA A 198 2.33 -10.39 12.70
C ALA A 198 1.99 -11.63 11.90
N ALA A 199 2.10 -11.53 10.58
CA ALA A 199 2.11 -12.62 9.64
C ALA A 199 3.25 -12.43 8.63
N ARG A 200 3.87 -13.54 8.18
CA ARG A 200 4.88 -13.56 7.12
C ARG A 200 4.42 -14.50 6.02
N VAL A 201 4.31 -14.01 4.80
CA VAL A 201 3.77 -14.76 3.66
C VAL A 201 4.54 -14.44 2.38
N SER A 202 4.42 -15.30 1.36
CA SER A 202 4.88 -14.94 0.02
C SER A 202 4.08 -13.75 -0.51
N GLY A 203 4.77 -12.71 -0.96
CA GLY A 203 4.13 -11.54 -1.57
C GLY A 203 3.57 -11.80 -2.98
N ARG A 204 3.75 -13.02 -3.51
CA ARG A 204 3.17 -13.47 -4.79
C ARG A 204 1.95 -14.39 -4.61
N ASP A 205 1.70 -14.87 -3.40
CA ASP A 205 0.53 -15.71 -3.11
C ASP A 205 -0.66 -14.85 -2.67
N HIS A 206 -1.58 -14.60 -3.60
CA HIS A 206 -2.76 -13.78 -3.36
C HIS A 206 -3.69 -14.35 -2.28
N ALA A 207 -3.77 -15.68 -2.16
CA ALA A 207 -4.63 -16.29 -1.14
C ALA A 207 -4.01 -16.15 0.26
N ALA A 208 -2.70 -16.35 0.37
CA ALA A 208 -1.97 -16.15 1.61
C ALA A 208 -1.97 -14.68 2.06
N LEU A 209 -1.79 -13.74 1.11
CA LEU A 209 -1.89 -12.30 1.38
C LEU A 209 -3.29 -11.93 1.91
N GLU A 210 -4.35 -12.37 1.23
CA GLU A 210 -5.74 -12.10 1.64
C GLU A 210 -6.01 -12.66 3.04
N ALA A 211 -5.61 -13.90 3.31
CA ALA A 211 -5.78 -14.55 4.61
C ALA A 211 -5.03 -13.79 5.71
N ALA A 212 -3.79 -13.36 5.44
CA ALA A 212 -2.97 -12.60 6.38
C ALA A 212 -3.60 -11.23 6.70
N PHE A 213 -4.09 -10.49 5.69
CA PHE A 213 -4.78 -9.21 5.92
C PHE A 213 -6.10 -9.33 6.68
N ARG A 214 -6.74 -10.50 6.64
CA ARG A 214 -8.00 -10.79 7.35
C ARG A 214 -7.80 -11.47 8.70
N GLN A 215 -6.56 -11.74 9.09
CA GLN A 215 -6.24 -12.38 10.38
C GLN A 215 -6.81 -11.56 11.54
N SER A 216 -7.44 -12.22 12.50
CA SER A 216 -7.95 -11.58 13.71
C SER A 216 -6.82 -11.18 14.65
N HIS A 217 -6.84 -9.93 15.13
CA HIS A 217 -5.81 -9.38 16.03
C HIS A 217 -6.40 -8.38 17.05
N PRO A 218 -7.41 -8.77 17.85
CA PRO A 218 -8.14 -7.84 18.70
C PRO A 218 -7.22 -7.10 19.66
N GLY A 219 -7.42 -5.78 19.75
CA GLY A 219 -6.67 -4.89 20.64
C GLY A 219 -5.21 -4.66 20.27
N ARG A 220 -4.75 -5.12 19.10
CA ARG A 220 -3.36 -4.95 18.64
C ARG A 220 -3.31 -4.50 17.19
N PRO A 221 -2.39 -3.62 16.79
CA PRO A 221 -2.11 -3.37 15.39
C PRO A 221 -1.53 -4.64 14.73
N HIS A 222 -1.59 -4.72 13.40
CA HIS A 222 -1.19 -5.90 12.64
C HIS A 222 -0.20 -5.57 11.54
N VAL A 223 0.84 -6.40 11.39
CA VAL A 223 1.78 -6.32 10.28
C VAL A 223 1.76 -7.59 9.43
N VAL A 224 1.76 -7.41 8.12
CA VAL A 224 1.98 -8.48 7.13
C VAL A 224 3.32 -8.23 6.45
N VAL A 225 4.27 -9.14 6.60
CA VAL A 225 5.52 -9.12 5.85
C VAL A 225 5.33 -9.93 4.59
N ALA A 226 5.25 -9.25 3.45
CA ALA A 226 5.11 -9.83 2.13
C ALA A 226 6.50 -10.02 1.52
N VAL A 227 6.99 -11.26 1.52
CA VAL A 227 8.33 -11.61 1.01
C VAL A 227 8.30 -11.69 -0.51
N ILE A 228 9.14 -10.90 -1.14
CA ILE A 228 9.36 -10.92 -2.59
C ILE A 228 10.74 -11.51 -2.81
N GLU A 229 10.80 -12.74 -3.27
CA GLU A 229 12.08 -13.34 -3.65
C GLU A 229 12.68 -12.56 -4.82
N PRO A 230 14.01 -12.34 -4.84
CA PRO A 230 14.66 -11.79 -6.01
C PRO A 230 14.33 -12.69 -7.21
N GLY A 231 13.78 -12.11 -8.27
CA GLY A 231 13.55 -12.86 -9.51
C GLY A 231 14.88 -13.46 -9.96
N GLU A 232 14.88 -14.72 -10.38
CA GLU A 232 15.99 -15.28 -11.13
C GLU A 232 16.09 -14.44 -12.42
N GLY A 233 17.12 -13.57 -12.48
CA GLY A 233 17.41 -12.70 -13.63
C GLY A 233 18.03 -13.45 -14.80
#